data_6d65c5965b1d1c7ed2feaa3f576f9e4a
#
_entry.id   6d65c5965b1d1c7ed2feaa3f576f9e4a
#
_cell.length_a   1.000
_cell.length_b   1.000
_cell.length_c   1.000
_cell.angle_alpha   90.00
_cell.angle_beta   90.00
_cell.angle_gamma   90.00
#
_symmetry.space_group_name_H-M   'P 1'
#
loop_
_entity.id
_entity.type
_entity.pdbx_description
1 polymer ?
#
loop_
_entity_poly.entity_id
_entity_poly.type
_entity_poly.pdbx_seq_one_letter_code
_entity_poly.pdbx_strand_id
1 'polypeptide(L)'
;MKITKNNIVGSCLITLDKFEDERGFFIESFNEQKFTKEIGFYEFVQDNHSKSKQGVLRGLHYQVKHPQGKLVRCTQGSIFDVIVDLRVNSSSYKEHFTIVLDKPEEILWVPPGMAHGFYTLSDTA
;
A
#
# COMPACT_ATOMS: atom_id res chain seq x y z
N MET A 1 12.90 -9.53 0.37
CA MET A 1 11.55 -9.00 0.00
C MET A 1 10.66 -10.17 -0.43
N LYS A 2 9.46 -10.31 0.14
CA LYS A 2 8.48 -11.36 -0.16
C LYS A 2 7.20 -10.72 -0.74
N ILE A 3 6.65 -11.32 -1.80
CA ILE A 3 5.40 -10.88 -2.44
C ILE A 3 4.28 -11.86 -2.10
N THR A 4 3.18 -11.35 -1.56
CA THR A 4 1.96 -12.12 -1.27
C THR A 4 0.80 -11.55 -2.10
N LYS A 5 0.31 -12.34 -3.06
CA LYS A 5 -0.82 -11.96 -3.92
C LYS A 5 -2.12 -11.95 -3.12
N ASN A 6 -3.06 -11.13 -3.54
CA ASN A 6 -4.43 -11.09 -3.06
C ASN A 6 -5.44 -11.33 -4.21
N ASN A 7 -6.73 -11.13 -3.96
CA ASN A 7 -7.79 -11.34 -4.96
C ASN A 7 -7.88 -10.23 -6.02
N ILE A 8 -7.16 -9.12 -5.87
CA ILE A 8 -7.16 -8.02 -6.84
C ILE A 8 -6.01 -8.21 -7.83
N VAL A 9 -6.33 -8.32 -9.09
CA VAL A 9 -5.34 -8.53 -10.17
C VAL A 9 -4.29 -7.42 -10.18
N GLY A 10 -3.03 -7.81 -10.07
CA GLY A 10 -1.87 -6.92 -10.10
C GLY A 10 -1.55 -6.24 -8.77
N SER A 11 -2.42 -6.34 -7.75
CA SER A 11 -2.12 -5.89 -6.38
C SER A 11 -1.42 -6.98 -5.57
N CYS A 12 -0.63 -6.59 -4.60
CA CYS A 12 0.02 -7.52 -3.67
C CYS A 12 0.46 -6.83 -2.38
N LEU A 13 0.63 -7.62 -1.34
CA LEU A 13 1.34 -7.22 -0.13
C LEU A 13 2.83 -7.53 -0.32
N ILE A 14 3.67 -6.52 -0.11
CA ILE A 14 5.13 -6.61 -0.11
C ILE A 14 5.57 -6.64 1.35
N THR A 15 6.27 -7.69 1.75
CA THR A 15 6.93 -7.75 3.06
C THR A 15 8.43 -7.59 2.86
N LEU A 16 8.99 -6.56 3.46
CA LEU A 16 10.41 -6.21 3.37
C LEU A 16 11.22 -6.95 4.42
N ASP A 17 12.52 -7.08 4.17
CA ASP A 17 13.46 -7.59 5.15
C ASP A 17 13.70 -6.50 6.22
N LYS A 18 13.46 -6.84 7.47
CA LYS A 18 13.65 -5.99 8.63
C LYS A 18 14.83 -6.50 9.43
N PHE A 19 15.78 -5.64 9.72
CA PHE A 19 16.99 -5.95 10.47
C PHE A 19 16.87 -5.27 11.84
N GLU A 20 16.77 -6.06 12.90
CA GLU A 20 16.60 -5.57 14.27
C GLU A 20 17.86 -5.82 15.11
N ASP A 21 18.22 -4.84 15.94
CA ASP A 21 19.25 -4.93 16.97
C ASP A 21 18.86 -4.11 18.21
N GLU A 22 19.75 -3.99 19.20
CA GLU A 22 19.52 -3.23 20.43
C GLU A 22 19.22 -1.73 20.24
N ARG A 23 19.53 -1.17 19.06
CA ARG A 23 19.27 0.24 18.70
C ARG A 23 17.90 0.45 18.05
N GLY A 24 17.20 -0.64 17.65
CA GLY A 24 15.95 -0.59 16.92
C GLY A 24 15.98 -1.43 15.65
N PHE A 25 15.46 -0.91 14.54
CA PHE A 25 15.42 -1.64 13.28
C PHE A 25 15.84 -0.79 12.09
N PHE A 26 16.26 -1.46 11.02
CA PHE A 26 16.52 -0.90 9.70
C PHE A 26 15.72 -1.67 8.65
N ILE A 27 15.11 -0.92 7.72
CA ILE A 27 14.36 -1.46 6.57
C ILE A 27 14.74 -0.65 5.34
N GLU A 28 15.15 -1.32 4.24
CA GLU A 28 15.18 -0.70 2.92
C GLU A 28 13.76 -0.59 2.41
N SER A 29 13.12 0.57 2.61
CA SER A 29 11.68 0.75 2.37
C SER A 29 11.29 0.82 0.90
N PHE A 30 12.23 1.15 0.01
CA PHE A 30 12.05 1.12 -1.44
C PHE A 30 13.39 0.87 -2.14
N ASN A 31 13.36 0.03 -3.15
CA ASN A 31 14.47 -0.20 -4.07
C ASN A 31 13.89 -0.45 -5.47
N GLU A 32 14.15 0.48 -6.39
CA GLU A 32 13.58 0.45 -7.74
C GLU A 32 13.91 -0.84 -8.50
N GLN A 33 15.16 -1.32 -8.40
CA GLN A 33 15.58 -2.54 -9.11
C GLN A 33 14.85 -3.78 -8.59
N LYS A 34 14.71 -3.91 -7.26
CA LYS A 34 13.96 -5.02 -6.63
C LYS A 34 12.48 -4.95 -6.96
N PHE A 35 11.89 -3.76 -6.89
CA PHE A 35 10.48 -3.55 -7.22
C PHE A 35 10.20 -3.85 -8.69
N THR A 36 11.00 -3.33 -9.61
CA THR A 36 10.86 -3.56 -11.05
C THR A 36 10.98 -5.03 -11.42
N LYS A 37 11.90 -5.76 -10.78
CA LYS A 37 12.09 -7.20 -11.02
C LYS A 37 10.85 -8.02 -10.63
N GLU A 38 10.20 -7.70 -9.53
CA GLU A 38 9.13 -8.52 -8.95
C GLU A 38 7.73 -8.08 -9.40
N ILE A 39 7.53 -6.80 -9.68
CA ILE A 39 6.21 -6.19 -9.95
C ILE A 39 6.14 -5.58 -11.34
N GLY A 40 7.20 -4.90 -11.76
CA GLY A 40 7.29 -4.18 -13.02
C GLY A 40 7.79 -2.76 -12.83
N PHE A 41 8.13 -2.11 -13.94
CA PHE A 41 8.62 -0.74 -13.90
C PHE A 41 7.47 0.26 -13.74
N TYR A 42 7.56 1.07 -12.70
CA TYR A 42 6.70 2.22 -12.42
C TYR A 42 7.57 3.37 -11.94
N GLU A 43 7.47 4.51 -12.58
CA GLU A 43 8.16 5.72 -12.15
C GLU A 43 7.43 6.37 -10.99
N PHE A 44 8.05 6.39 -9.80
CA PHE A 44 7.51 7.07 -8.62
C PHE A 44 8.05 8.51 -8.57
N VAL A 45 7.16 9.47 -8.75
CA VAL A 45 7.50 10.91 -8.85
C VAL A 45 6.99 11.74 -7.67
N GLN A 46 6.28 11.12 -6.73
CA GLN A 46 5.66 11.80 -5.59
C GLN A 46 5.66 10.90 -4.35
N ASP A 47 6.01 11.45 -3.21
CA ASP A 47 5.88 10.85 -1.90
C ASP A 47 4.94 11.70 -1.03
N ASN A 48 4.00 11.05 -0.33
CA ASN A 48 3.06 11.71 0.56
C ASN A 48 3.15 11.08 1.95
N HIS A 49 3.21 11.91 2.97
CA HIS A 49 3.15 11.49 4.37
C HIS A 49 1.95 12.15 5.04
N SER A 50 1.11 11.36 5.70
CA SER A 50 -0.02 11.86 6.48
C SER A 50 0.03 11.32 7.90
N LYS A 51 -0.48 12.10 8.85
CA LYS A 51 -0.73 11.67 10.22
C LYS A 51 -2.21 11.86 10.53
N SER A 52 -2.85 10.85 11.11
CA SER A 52 -4.27 10.85 11.42
C SER A 52 -4.52 10.36 12.84
N LYS A 53 -5.55 10.92 13.49
CA LYS A 53 -6.05 10.45 14.79
C LYS A 53 -6.96 9.24 14.59
N GLN A 54 -7.19 8.48 15.65
CA GLN A 54 -8.15 7.38 15.68
C GLN A 54 -9.52 7.80 15.12
N GLY A 55 -10.14 6.94 14.35
CA GLY A 55 -11.46 7.18 13.76
C GLY A 55 -11.45 8.01 12.49
N VAL A 56 -10.30 8.54 12.06
CA VAL A 56 -10.20 9.28 10.80
C VAL A 56 -10.28 8.32 9.62
N LEU A 57 -11.23 8.59 8.73
CA LEU A 57 -11.38 7.93 7.43
C LEU A 57 -10.88 8.86 6.33
N ARG A 58 -9.99 8.37 5.47
CA ARG A 58 -9.56 9.05 4.23
C ARG A 58 -9.88 8.18 3.03
N GLY A 59 -10.63 8.73 2.10
CA GLY A 59 -10.98 8.05 0.85
C GLY A 59 -12.48 7.70 0.77
N LEU A 60 -12.88 6.82 -0.15
CA LEU A 60 -12.05 6.24 -1.20
C LEU A 60 -11.69 7.30 -2.25
N HIS A 61 -10.42 7.34 -2.67
CA HIS A 61 -9.92 8.26 -3.70
C HIS A 61 -9.40 7.49 -4.92
N TYR A 62 -9.67 8.00 -6.11
CA TYR A 62 -9.01 7.55 -7.34
C TYR A 62 -8.93 8.70 -8.35
N GLN A 63 -8.02 8.58 -9.31
CA GLN A 63 -7.84 9.56 -10.37
C GLN A 63 -8.32 9.00 -11.71
N VAL A 64 -9.18 9.76 -12.40
CA VAL A 64 -9.64 9.45 -13.75
C VAL A 64 -8.57 9.84 -14.78
N LYS A 65 -8.03 11.06 -14.62
CA LYS A 65 -6.90 11.55 -15.42
C LYS A 65 -5.62 11.28 -14.64
N HIS A 66 -4.61 10.70 -15.31
CA HIS A 66 -3.32 10.35 -14.71
C HIS A 66 -3.47 9.39 -13.51
N PRO A 67 -4.00 8.17 -13.72
CA PRO A 67 -4.16 7.21 -12.63
C PRO A 67 -2.81 6.86 -12.03
N GLN A 68 -2.74 6.87 -10.69
CA GLN A 68 -1.52 6.64 -9.94
C GLN A 68 -1.47 5.22 -9.39
N GLY A 69 -0.32 4.56 -9.50
CA GLY A 69 0.04 3.44 -8.65
C GLY A 69 0.51 3.96 -7.29
N LYS A 70 0.28 3.20 -6.21
CA LYS A 70 0.64 3.61 -4.85
C LYS A 70 1.34 2.49 -4.10
N LEU A 71 2.38 2.85 -3.36
CA LEU A 71 2.97 2.02 -2.30
C LEU A 71 2.50 2.57 -0.96
N VAL A 72 1.59 1.85 -0.31
CA VAL A 72 0.97 2.29 0.96
C VAL A 72 1.57 1.52 2.12
N ARG A 73 2.05 2.22 3.13
CA ARG A 73 2.55 1.63 4.37
C ARG A 73 2.13 2.45 5.59
N CYS A 74 1.96 1.78 6.71
CA CYS A 74 1.79 2.41 8.01
C CYS A 74 3.14 2.37 8.75
N THR A 75 3.75 3.55 8.94
CA THR A 75 5.07 3.63 9.59
C THR A 75 5.00 3.63 11.11
N GLN A 76 3.84 3.96 11.66
CA GLN A 76 3.55 3.95 13.10
C GLN A 76 2.04 3.78 13.32
N GLY A 77 1.66 3.00 14.33
CA GLY A 77 0.25 2.73 14.62
C GLY A 77 -0.35 1.65 13.72
N SER A 78 -1.65 1.74 13.45
CA SER A 78 -2.35 0.79 12.61
C SER A 78 -3.49 1.44 11.83
N ILE A 79 -3.64 1.00 10.58
CA ILE A 79 -4.72 1.42 9.69
C ILE A 79 -5.44 0.21 9.11
N PHE A 80 -6.75 0.31 8.91
CA PHE A 80 -7.53 -0.58 8.09
C PHE A 80 -7.56 -0.02 6.67
N ASP A 81 -6.83 -0.66 5.76
CA ASP A 81 -6.64 -0.21 4.40
C ASP A 81 -7.56 -0.94 3.43
N VAL A 82 -8.08 -0.24 2.43
CA VAL A 82 -9.05 -0.77 1.45
C VAL A 82 -8.69 -0.32 0.06
N ILE A 83 -8.67 -1.26 -0.87
CA ILE A 83 -8.60 -1.00 -2.32
C ILE A 83 -9.79 -1.61 -3.03
N VAL A 84 -10.27 -0.95 -4.08
CA VAL A 84 -11.34 -1.42 -4.96
C VAL A 84 -10.88 -1.33 -6.41
N ASP A 85 -11.00 -2.42 -7.17
CA ASP A 85 -10.65 -2.44 -8.58
C ASP A 85 -11.74 -1.75 -9.42
N LEU A 86 -11.39 -0.61 -10.04
CA LEU A 86 -12.29 0.15 -10.92
C LEU A 86 -11.96 -0.02 -12.40
N ARG A 87 -11.05 -0.92 -12.76
CA ARG A 87 -10.65 -1.19 -14.15
C ARG A 87 -11.69 -2.10 -14.82
N VAL A 88 -12.51 -1.54 -15.69
CA VAL A 88 -13.65 -2.22 -16.33
C VAL A 88 -13.30 -3.52 -17.09
N ASN A 89 -12.05 -3.66 -17.54
CA ASN A 89 -11.56 -4.84 -18.26
C ASN A 89 -10.80 -5.83 -17.36
N SER A 90 -10.72 -5.57 -16.05
CA SER A 90 -10.07 -6.46 -15.10
C SER A 90 -11.01 -7.60 -14.71
N SER A 91 -10.47 -8.82 -14.52
CA SER A 91 -11.22 -9.94 -13.98
C SER A 91 -11.63 -9.74 -12.51
N SER A 92 -10.99 -8.80 -11.80
CA SER A 92 -11.37 -8.38 -10.43
C SER A 92 -12.16 -7.08 -10.39
N TYR A 93 -12.76 -6.65 -11.52
CA TYR A 93 -13.58 -5.43 -11.56
C TYR A 93 -14.68 -5.42 -10.50
N LYS A 94 -14.73 -4.34 -9.70
CA LYS A 94 -15.61 -4.14 -8.52
C LYS A 94 -15.30 -5.03 -7.31
N GLU A 95 -14.31 -5.90 -7.40
CA GLU A 95 -13.79 -6.60 -6.23
C GLU A 95 -13.05 -5.62 -5.32
N HIS A 96 -12.99 -5.95 -4.04
CA HIS A 96 -12.22 -5.21 -3.06
C HIS A 96 -11.28 -6.13 -2.28
N PHE A 97 -10.24 -5.54 -1.75
CA PHE A 97 -9.32 -6.17 -0.81
C PHE A 97 -9.11 -5.25 0.40
N THR A 98 -9.06 -5.84 1.57
CA THR A 98 -8.85 -5.13 2.83
C THR A 98 -7.71 -5.75 3.61
N ILE A 99 -6.96 -4.93 4.32
CA ILE A 99 -5.86 -5.39 5.17
C ILE A 99 -5.65 -4.41 6.33
N VAL A 100 -5.22 -4.93 7.48
CA VAL A 100 -4.67 -4.09 8.55
C VAL A 100 -3.16 -3.95 8.29
N LEU A 101 -2.70 -2.71 8.11
CA LEU A 101 -1.28 -2.38 8.05
C LEU A 101 -0.86 -1.83 9.41
N ASP A 102 -0.08 -2.60 10.17
CA ASP A 102 0.41 -2.30 11.51
C ASP A 102 1.90 -2.61 11.69
N LYS A 103 2.56 -3.07 10.62
CA LYS A 103 3.97 -3.40 10.58
C LYS A 103 4.70 -2.51 9.59
N PRO A 104 5.77 -1.81 9.99
CA PRO A 104 6.49 -0.89 9.11
C PRO A 104 7.15 -1.57 7.90
N GLU A 105 7.38 -2.89 7.97
CA GLU A 105 7.91 -3.71 6.88
C GLU A 105 6.85 -4.14 5.85
N GLU A 106 5.57 -3.92 6.10
CA GLU A 106 4.49 -4.27 5.18
C GLU A 106 4.08 -3.09 4.32
N ILE A 107 4.03 -3.30 3.01
CA ILE A 107 3.63 -2.30 2.01
C ILE A 107 2.57 -2.91 1.10
N LEU A 108 1.42 -2.25 0.97
CA LEU A 108 0.43 -2.63 -0.03
C LEU A 108 0.77 -1.95 -1.36
N TRP A 109 1.00 -2.76 -2.41
CA TRP A 109 1.06 -2.28 -3.77
C TRP A 109 -0.35 -2.14 -4.35
N VAL A 110 -0.71 -0.94 -4.73
CA VAL A 110 -1.99 -0.57 -5.36
C VAL A 110 -1.72 -0.13 -6.79
N PRO A 111 -2.06 -0.96 -7.81
CA PRO A 111 -1.88 -0.59 -9.22
C PRO A 111 -2.71 0.64 -9.61
N PRO A 112 -2.33 1.32 -10.71
CA PRO A 112 -3.19 2.37 -11.30
C PRO A 112 -4.60 1.84 -11.63
N GLY A 113 -5.61 2.70 -11.46
CA GLY A 113 -7.01 2.37 -11.73
C GLY A 113 -7.78 1.78 -10.54
N MET A 114 -7.18 1.80 -9.36
CA MET A 114 -7.83 1.44 -8.10
C MET A 114 -8.35 2.66 -7.36
N ALA A 115 -9.50 2.51 -6.68
CA ALA A 115 -9.85 3.40 -5.58
C ALA A 115 -9.14 2.90 -4.31
N HIS A 116 -8.68 3.82 -3.48
CA HIS A 116 -7.94 3.53 -2.25
C HIS A 116 -8.41 4.42 -1.09
N GLY A 117 -8.45 3.86 0.09
CA GLY A 117 -8.73 4.60 1.32
C GLY A 117 -8.31 3.80 2.56
N PHE A 118 -8.29 4.48 3.70
CA PHE A 118 -7.97 3.84 4.97
C PHE A 118 -8.73 4.47 6.14
N TYR A 119 -8.86 3.68 7.20
CA TYR A 119 -9.41 4.09 8.48
C TYR A 119 -8.37 3.88 9.58
N THR A 120 -8.16 4.91 10.42
CA THR A 120 -7.16 4.86 11.50
C THR A 120 -7.70 4.10 12.70
N LEU A 121 -7.04 2.97 13.05
CA LEU A 121 -7.44 2.09 14.14
C LEU A 121 -6.79 2.47 15.48
N SER A 122 -5.50 2.81 15.47
CA SER A 122 -4.75 3.23 16.67
C SER A 122 -5.02 4.69 17.03
N ASP A 123 -4.60 5.14 18.20
CA ASP A 123 -4.73 6.54 18.67
C ASP A 123 -4.20 7.54 17.63
N THR A 124 -3.11 7.17 16.96
CA THR A 124 -2.54 7.86 15.80
C THR A 124 -1.87 6.87 14.85
N ALA A 125 -1.94 7.17 13.58
CA ALA A 125 -1.19 6.48 12.54
C ALA A 125 -0.72 7.48 11.50
#